data_bac121514bbe7cc2c0f160590cbe9e5f
#
_entry.id   bac121514bbe7cc2c0f160590cbe9e5f
#
_cell.length_a   1.000
_cell.length_b   1.000
_cell.length_c   1.000
_cell.angle_alpha   90.00
_cell.angle_beta   90.00
_cell.angle_gamma   90.00
#
_symmetry.space_group_name_H-M   'P 1'
#
loop_
_entity.id
_entity.type
_entity.pdbx_description
1 polymer ?
#
loop_
_entity_poly.entity_id
_entity_poly.type
_entity_poly.pdbx_seq_one_letter_code
_entity_poly.pdbx_strand_id
1 'polypeptide(L)'
;MKELLEKILGQIKKTPSGVRAYEDLYHICLETQKTDISLFVEYLKKLSDIIENRIPQSETDKELRSLFMLHKKHRFSTLTCRAIKLTFEIENISSTDQIVSVYDFKCYSDDVASSAYYYGDNGLSTTTLSSGRKATGNVYFEVPQNANSIDVEYETNYWSGNKAIFVVK
;
A
#
# COMPACT_ATOMS: atom_id res chain seq x y z
N MET A 1 8.89 -27.37 0.20
CA MET A 1 8.99 -25.91 0.39
C MET A 1 9.15 -25.55 1.88
N LYS A 2 8.22 -25.93 2.75
CA LYS A 2 8.26 -25.60 4.19
C LYS A 2 9.56 -26.03 4.87
N GLU A 3 10.03 -27.26 4.68
CA GLU A 3 11.30 -27.75 5.26
C GLU A 3 12.51 -26.94 4.81
N LEU A 4 12.56 -26.51 3.55
CA LEU A 4 13.63 -25.68 3.01
C LEU A 4 13.66 -24.32 3.70
N LEU A 5 12.49 -23.68 3.84
CA LEU A 5 12.36 -22.40 4.53
C LEU A 5 12.78 -22.50 6.01
N GLU A 6 12.35 -23.54 6.74
CA GLU A 6 12.76 -23.78 8.13
C GLU A 6 14.27 -24.00 8.26
N LYS A 7 14.88 -24.73 7.32
CA LYS A 7 16.33 -24.95 7.28
C LYS A 7 17.08 -23.63 7.10
N ILE A 8 16.63 -22.78 6.17
CA ILE A 8 17.25 -21.47 5.89
C ILE A 8 17.07 -20.52 7.07
N LEU A 9 15.89 -20.44 7.68
CA LEU A 9 15.66 -19.67 8.89
C LEU A 9 16.58 -20.13 10.04
N GLY A 10 16.79 -21.44 10.18
CA GLY A 10 17.73 -22.01 11.16
C GLY A 10 19.16 -21.62 10.88
N GLN A 11 19.57 -21.49 9.62
CA GLN A 11 20.91 -21.03 9.24
C GLN A 11 21.08 -19.52 9.52
N ILE A 12 20.10 -18.69 9.18
CA ILE A 12 20.14 -17.25 9.46
C ILE A 12 20.29 -16.98 10.96
N LYS A 13 19.59 -17.72 11.81
CA LYS A 13 19.73 -17.59 13.28
C LYS A 13 21.15 -17.87 13.79
N LYS A 14 21.87 -18.74 13.11
CA LYS A 14 23.21 -19.21 13.54
C LYS A 14 24.38 -18.43 12.92
N THR A 15 24.15 -17.70 11.84
CA THR A 15 25.22 -17.07 11.06
C THR A 15 25.27 -15.56 11.31
N PRO A 16 26.38 -15.00 11.81
CA PRO A 16 26.49 -13.56 12.12
C PRO A 16 26.46 -12.64 10.89
N SER A 17 26.87 -13.12 9.72
CA SER A 17 27.05 -12.32 8.50
C SER A 17 26.38 -12.91 7.27
N GLY A 18 25.08 -13.10 7.33
CA GLY A 18 24.40 -13.90 6.32
C GLY A 18 23.76 -13.12 5.17
N VAL A 19 24.49 -12.21 4.47
CA VAL A 19 23.97 -11.51 3.27
C VAL A 19 23.37 -12.51 2.27
N ARG A 20 24.10 -13.56 1.91
CA ARG A 20 23.62 -14.62 1.01
C ARG A 20 22.39 -15.35 1.52
N ALA A 21 22.32 -15.62 2.81
CA ALA A 21 21.17 -16.31 3.39
C ALA A 21 19.90 -15.46 3.34
N TYR A 22 20.00 -14.13 3.39
CA TYR A 22 18.87 -13.23 3.19
C TYR A 22 18.42 -13.18 1.73
N GLU A 23 19.35 -13.14 0.78
CA GLU A 23 19.05 -13.18 -0.66
C GLU A 23 18.37 -14.49 -1.04
N ASP A 24 18.91 -15.62 -0.60
CA ASP A 24 18.34 -16.94 -0.85
C ASP A 24 16.92 -17.06 -0.26
N LEU A 25 16.74 -16.57 0.97
CA LEU A 25 15.43 -16.58 1.60
C LEU A 25 14.44 -15.66 0.87
N TYR A 26 14.89 -14.49 0.42
CA TYR A 26 14.07 -13.57 -0.35
C TYR A 26 13.59 -14.22 -1.66
N HIS A 27 14.47 -14.87 -2.42
CA HIS A 27 14.11 -15.57 -3.65
C HIS A 27 13.14 -16.72 -3.39
N ILE A 28 13.36 -17.52 -2.34
CA ILE A 28 12.44 -18.60 -1.97
C ILE A 28 11.08 -18.06 -1.53
N CYS A 29 11.06 -16.95 -0.80
CA CYS A 29 9.81 -16.28 -0.44
C CYS A 29 9.05 -15.79 -1.67
N LEU A 30 9.74 -15.25 -2.70
CA LEU A 30 9.11 -14.85 -3.96
C LEU A 30 8.48 -16.03 -4.70
N GLU A 31 9.17 -17.18 -4.75
CA GLU A 31 8.61 -18.38 -5.36
C GLU A 31 7.44 -18.95 -4.56
N THR A 32 7.52 -18.91 -3.23
CA THR A 32 6.42 -19.35 -2.35
C THR A 32 5.19 -18.45 -2.48
N GLN A 33 5.37 -17.16 -2.71
CA GLN A 33 4.27 -16.22 -2.97
C GLN A 33 3.40 -16.65 -4.15
N LYS A 34 3.99 -17.25 -5.18
CA LYS A 34 3.27 -17.71 -6.38
C LYS A 34 2.42 -18.96 -6.12
N THR A 35 2.78 -19.74 -5.10
CA THR A 35 2.19 -21.07 -4.84
C THR A 35 1.35 -21.13 -3.57
N ASP A 36 1.74 -20.39 -2.51
CA ASP A 36 1.07 -20.41 -1.21
C ASP A 36 1.28 -19.07 -0.48
N ILE A 37 0.32 -18.17 -0.63
CA ILE A 37 0.37 -16.83 -0.03
C ILE A 37 0.36 -16.89 1.51
N SER A 38 -0.39 -17.81 2.11
CA SER A 38 -0.48 -17.93 3.57
C SER A 38 0.85 -18.35 4.18
N LEU A 39 1.50 -19.32 3.56
CA LEU A 39 2.84 -19.78 3.95
C LEU A 39 3.87 -18.66 3.77
N PHE A 40 3.81 -17.92 2.67
CA PHE A 40 4.66 -16.77 2.43
C PHE A 40 4.54 -15.71 3.53
N VAL A 41 3.32 -15.33 3.92
CA VAL A 41 3.07 -14.34 4.99
C VAL A 41 3.61 -14.82 6.34
N GLU A 42 3.40 -16.10 6.68
CA GLU A 42 3.93 -16.70 7.91
C GLU A 42 5.46 -16.58 7.99
N TYR A 43 6.15 -16.95 6.90
CA TYR A 43 7.62 -16.92 6.87
C TYR A 43 8.17 -15.49 6.82
N LEU A 44 7.49 -14.59 6.14
CA LEU A 44 7.89 -13.18 6.12
C LEU A 44 7.80 -12.55 7.52
N LYS A 45 6.79 -12.91 8.31
CA LYS A 45 6.69 -12.50 9.72
C LYS A 45 7.86 -13.05 10.54
N LYS A 46 8.12 -14.36 10.46
CA LYS A 46 9.24 -15.00 11.18
C LYS A 46 10.59 -14.37 10.82
N LEU A 47 10.82 -14.08 9.55
CA LEU A 47 12.04 -13.40 9.08
C LEU A 47 12.13 -11.98 9.65
N SER A 48 11.02 -11.25 9.63
CA SER A 48 10.92 -9.91 10.20
C SER A 48 11.34 -9.90 11.68
N ASP A 49 10.77 -10.81 12.47
CA ASP A 49 11.07 -10.90 13.90
C ASP A 49 12.57 -11.16 14.16
N ILE A 50 13.18 -12.01 13.31
CA ILE A 50 14.62 -12.30 13.41
C ILE A 50 15.46 -11.06 13.10
N ILE A 51 15.12 -10.33 12.03
CA ILE A 51 15.88 -9.16 11.57
C ILE A 51 15.70 -7.99 12.54
N GLU A 52 14.48 -7.75 13.03
CA GLU A 52 14.19 -6.66 13.95
C GLU A 52 14.89 -6.82 15.30
N ASN A 53 14.99 -8.05 15.79
CA ASN A 53 15.62 -8.35 17.08
C ASN A 53 17.13 -8.58 17.00
N ARG A 54 17.71 -8.54 15.81
CA ARG A 54 19.15 -8.74 15.63
C ARG A 54 19.89 -7.40 15.72
N ILE A 55 20.97 -7.37 16.49
CA ILE A 55 21.89 -6.23 16.54
C ILE A 55 22.77 -6.26 15.29
N PRO A 56 22.75 -5.22 14.43
CA PRO A 56 23.62 -5.16 13.26
C PRO A 56 25.10 -5.21 13.63
N GLN A 57 25.86 -6.07 12.97
CA GLN A 57 27.29 -6.27 13.27
C GLN A 57 28.21 -5.44 12.36
N SER A 58 27.70 -4.87 11.26
CA SER A 58 28.46 -4.09 10.29
C SER A 58 27.56 -3.05 9.60
N GLU A 59 28.17 -2.10 8.88
CA GLU A 59 27.40 -1.13 8.06
C GLU A 59 26.61 -1.82 6.95
N THR A 60 27.18 -2.84 6.30
CA THR A 60 26.49 -3.66 5.31
C THR A 60 25.26 -4.35 5.90
N ASP A 61 25.34 -4.82 7.15
CA ASP A 61 24.22 -5.45 7.87
C ASP A 61 23.11 -4.42 8.16
N LYS A 62 23.46 -3.16 8.44
CA LYS A 62 22.50 -2.05 8.60
C LYS A 62 21.81 -1.70 7.30
N GLU A 63 22.56 -1.60 6.20
CA GLU A 63 22.02 -1.32 4.87
C GLU A 63 21.04 -2.40 4.42
N LEU A 64 21.41 -3.67 4.57
CA LEU A 64 20.54 -4.80 4.24
C LEU A 64 19.27 -4.83 5.09
N ARG A 65 19.39 -4.54 6.39
CA ARG A 65 18.23 -4.41 7.27
C ARG A 65 17.30 -3.29 6.79
N SER A 66 17.86 -2.14 6.41
CA SER A 66 17.08 -1.01 5.90
C SER A 66 16.38 -1.36 4.60
N LEU A 67 17.06 -2.01 3.66
CA LEU A 67 16.49 -2.49 2.41
C LEU A 67 15.39 -3.53 2.66
N PHE A 68 15.62 -4.48 3.56
CA PHE A 68 14.61 -5.47 3.93
C PHE A 68 13.36 -4.82 4.52
N MET A 69 13.52 -3.86 5.43
CA MET A 69 12.39 -3.15 6.05
C MET A 69 11.60 -2.35 5.02
N LEU A 70 12.27 -1.74 4.04
CA LEU A 70 11.62 -1.06 2.93
C LEU A 70 10.82 -2.03 2.06
N HIS A 71 11.42 -3.16 1.67
CA HIS A 71 10.76 -4.21 0.90
C HIS A 71 9.61 -4.87 1.66
N LYS A 72 9.80 -5.12 2.97
CA LYS A 72 8.75 -5.61 3.85
C LYS A 72 7.54 -4.69 3.82
N LYS A 73 7.73 -3.38 4.06
CA LYS A 73 6.64 -2.41 4.05
C LYS A 73 5.86 -2.46 2.73
N HIS A 74 6.58 -2.42 1.62
CA HIS A 74 5.96 -2.46 0.28
C HIS A 74 5.20 -3.77 0.02
N ARG A 75 5.76 -4.93 0.40
CA ARG A 75 5.16 -6.25 0.15
C ARG A 75 4.03 -6.60 1.10
N PHE A 76 4.10 -6.19 2.38
CA PHE A 76 2.97 -6.37 3.28
C PHE A 76 1.76 -5.56 2.82
N SER A 77 1.97 -4.33 2.36
CA SER A 77 0.92 -3.53 1.75
C SER A 77 0.27 -4.29 0.57
N THR A 78 1.08 -4.83 -0.35
CA THR A 78 0.57 -5.58 -1.51
C THR A 78 -0.19 -6.87 -1.14
N LEU A 79 0.13 -7.53 -0.02
CA LEU A 79 -0.48 -8.79 0.39
C LEU A 79 -1.72 -8.62 1.28
N THR A 80 -1.75 -7.55 2.06
CA THR A 80 -2.82 -7.27 3.02
C THR A 80 -3.78 -6.21 2.53
N CYS A 81 -3.43 -5.50 1.47
CA CYS A 81 -4.23 -4.46 0.87
C CYS A 81 -4.58 -4.81 -0.58
N ARG A 82 -5.60 -4.15 -1.08
CA ARG A 82 -5.98 -4.16 -2.50
C ARG A 82 -6.14 -2.72 -2.98
N ALA A 83 -5.83 -2.48 -4.24
CA ALA A 83 -6.20 -1.22 -4.86
C ALA A 83 -7.69 -1.24 -5.22
N ILE A 84 -8.42 -0.23 -4.81
CA ILE A 84 -9.76 0.06 -5.30
C ILE A 84 -9.66 1.18 -6.33
N LYS A 85 -10.46 1.06 -7.38
CA LYS A 85 -10.60 2.05 -8.44
C LYS A 85 -12.01 2.59 -8.39
N LEU A 86 -12.15 3.90 -8.28
CA LEU A 86 -13.41 4.62 -8.32
C LEU A 86 -13.39 5.60 -9.49
N THR A 87 -14.40 5.57 -10.32
CA THR A 87 -14.55 6.50 -11.45
C THR A 87 -15.53 7.59 -11.04
N PHE A 88 -15.11 8.84 -11.14
CA PHE A 88 -15.95 10.00 -10.87
C PHE A 88 -16.19 10.80 -12.13
N GLU A 89 -17.41 11.28 -12.28
CA GLU A 89 -17.77 12.39 -13.14
C GLU A 89 -18.15 13.57 -12.24
N ILE A 90 -17.48 14.69 -12.41
CA ILE A 90 -17.64 15.89 -11.60
C ILE A 90 -18.06 17.02 -12.51
N GLU A 91 -19.17 17.68 -12.17
CA GLU A 91 -19.69 18.84 -12.90
C GLU A 91 -19.62 20.09 -12.02
N ASN A 92 -19.09 21.18 -12.56
CA ASN A 92 -19.16 22.47 -11.90
C ASN A 92 -20.52 23.13 -12.17
N ILE A 93 -21.43 23.04 -11.21
CA ILE A 93 -22.75 23.68 -11.26
C ILE A 93 -22.77 25.10 -10.68
N SER A 94 -21.64 25.61 -10.22
CA SER A 94 -21.52 26.96 -9.69
C SER A 94 -21.32 27.98 -10.81
N SER A 95 -21.49 29.26 -10.52
CA SER A 95 -21.26 30.36 -11.48
C SER A 95 -19.80 30.77 -11.61
N THR A 96 -18.89 30.20 -10.79
CA THR A 96 -17.47 30.53 -10.76
C THR A 96 -16.62 29.30 -11.11
N ASP A 97 -15.42 29.53 -11.59
CA ASP A 97 -14.46 28.47 -11.86
C ASP A 97 -14.13 27.71 -10.59
N GLN A 98 -14.06 26.38 -10.69
CA GLN A 98 -13.71 25.47 -9.59
C GLN A 98 -12.51 24.61 -9.98
N ILE A 99 -11.60 24.42 -9.03
CA ILE A 99 -10.48 23.51 -9.20
C ILE A 99 -10.91 22.14 -8.67
N VAL A 100 -10.65 21.11 -9.44
CA VAL A 100 -10.87 19.70 -9.08
C VAL A 100 -9.53 18.98 -9.12
N SER A 101 -9.26 18.20 -8.11
CA SER A 101 -8.02 17.45 -7.99
C SER A 101 -8.26 16.06 -7.39
N VAL A 102 -7.36 15.12 -7.72
CA VAL A 102 -7.33 13.82 -7.02
C VAL A 102 -7.07 13.99 -5.51
N TYR A 103 -6.45 15.09 -5.11
CA TYR A 103 -6.17 15.39 -3.69
C TYR A 103 -7.39 15.85 -2.89
N ASP A 104 -8.50 16.15 -3.57
CA ASP A 104 -9.78 16.50 -2.93
C ASP A 104 -10.50 15.26 -2.38
N PHE A 105 -9.96 14.06 -2.67
CA PHE A 105 -10.53 12.79 -2.25
C PHE A 105 -9.73 12.18 -1.09
N LYS A 106 -10.46 11.69 -0.08
CA LYS A 106 -9.93 10.95 1.07
C LYS A 106 -10.70 9.65 1.21
N CYS A 107 -9.99 8.56 1.46
CA CYS A 107 -10.63 7.25 1.67
C CYS A 107 -10.39 6.79 3.10
N TYR A 108 -11.40 6.19 3.68
CA TYR A 108 -11.34 5.58 5.01
C TYR A 108 -11.76 4.12 4.90
N SER A 109 -11.05 3.27 5.61
CA SER A 109 -11.37 1.85 5.75
C SER A 109 -11.49 1.53 7.23
N ASP A 110 -12.66 1.07 7.68
CA ASP A 110 -12.96 0.87 9.11
C ASP A 110 -12.56 2.10 9.95
N ASP A 111 -12.96 3.30 9.52
CA ASP A 111 -12.66 4.62 10.11
C ASP A 111 -11.17 5.03 10.10
N VAL A 112 -10.30 4.25 9.47
CA VAL A 112 -8.87 4.56 9.35
C VAL A 112 -8.55 5.09 7.96
N ALA A 113 -7.83 6.21 7.88
CA ALA A 113 -7.43 6.82 6.61
C ALA A 113 -6.59 5.86 5.76
N SER A 114 -7.03 5.62 4.53
CA SER A 114 -6.36 4.78 3.56
C SER A 114 -5.41 5.61 2.68
N SER A 115 -4.31 4.99 2.25
CA SER A 115 -3.34 5.66 1.40
C SER A 115 -3.88 5.85 -0.02
N ALA A 116 -3.64 7.03 -0.60
CA ALA A 116 -3.86 7.24 -2.02
C ALA A 116 -2.88 6.39 -2.84
N TYR A 117 -3.37 5.85 -3.95
CA TYR A 117 -2.60 5.05 -4.89
C TYR A 117 -2.59 5.76 -6.25
N TYR A 118 -1.41 6.24 -6.66
CA TYR A 118 -1.30 7.12 -7.84
C TYR A 118 -0.98 6.40 -9.15
N TYR A 119 -0.93 5.08 -9.15
CA TYR A 119 -0.56 4.27 -10.31
C TYR A 119 -1.80 3.58 -10.89
N GLY A 120 -2.40 4.21 -11.89
CA GLY A 120 -3.54 3.63 -12.57
C GLY A 120 -3.87 4.37 -13.87
N ASP A 121 -4.61 3.72 -14.75
CA ASP A 121 -5.01 4.28 -16.03
C ASP A 121 -6.11 5.33 -15.86
N ASN A 122 -6.08 6.37 -16.70
CA ASN A 122 -7.10 7.44 -16.72
C ASN A 122 -7.33 8.11 -15.36
N GLY A 123 -6.25 8.38 -14.64
CA GLY A 123 -6.30 9.10 -13.35
C GLY A 123 -6.94 10.48 -13.50
N LEU A 124 -7.70 10.88 -12.47
CA LEU A 124 -8.28 12.22 -12.41
C LEU A 124 -7.16 13.26 -12.34
N SER A 125 -7.06 14.12 -13.34
CA SER A 125 -6.08 15.19 -13.40
C SER A 125 -6.59 16.42 -12.64
N THR A 126 -5.66 17.16 -12.02
CA THR A 126 -5.99 18.49 -11.49
C THR A 126 -6.34 19.41 -12.64
N THR A 127 -7.53 19.99 -12.62
CA THR A 127 -8.04 20.86 -13.67
C THR A 127 -8.97 21.95 -13.12
N THR A 128 -9.07 23.05 -13.83
CA THR A 128 -10.05 24.10 -13.56
C THR A 128 -11.27 23.89 -14.43
N LEU A 129 -12.42 23.79 -13.81
CA LEU A 129 -13.73 23.64 -14.47
C LEU A 129 -14.48 24.97 -14.42
N SER A 130 -14.72 25.56 -15.57
CA SER A 130 -15.66 26.67 -15.67
C SER A 130 -17.12 26.19 -15.51
N SER A 131 -18.02 27.11 -15.23
CA SER A 131 -19.44 26.80 -15.01
C SER A 131 -20.02 25.88 -16.11
N GLY A 132 -20.69 24.82 -15.71
CA GLY A 132 -21.30 23.80 -16.59
C GLY A 132 -20.29 22.81 -17.21
N ARG A 133 -18.99 22.90 -16.90
CA ARG A 133 -17.97 21.98 -17.40
C ARG A 133 -17.82 20.77 -16.50
N LYS A 134 -17.37 19.65 -17.10
CA LYS A 134 -17.19 18.36 -16.43
C LYS A 134 -15.74 17.89 -16.51
N ALA A 135 -15.35 17.15 -15.50
CA ALA A 135 -14.15 16.30 -15.52
C ALA A 135 -14.54 14.86 -15.20
N THR A 136 -13.89 13.91 -15.85
CA THR A 136 -14.04 12.48 -15.57
C THR A 136 -12.67 11.86 -15.37
N GLY A 137 -12.55 11.01 -14.37
CA GLY A 137 -11.29 10.32 -14.11
C GLY A 137 -11.40 9.30 -12.99
N ASN A 138 -10.35 8.52 -12.85
CA ASN A 138 -10.24 7.49 -11.82
C ASN A 138 -9.44 8.01 -10.61
N VAL A 139 -9.92 7.66 -9.44
CA VAL A 139 -9.21 7.83 -8.17
C VAL A 139 -8.93 6.45 -7.59
N TYR A 140 -7.72 6.24 -7.10
CA TYR A 140 -7.28 4.95 -6.60
C TYR A 140 -6.85 5.06 -5.15
N PHE A 141 -7.24 4.06 -4.35
CA PHE A 141 -6.82 3.93 -2.96
C PHE A 141 -6.35 2.53 -2.67
N GLU A 142 -5.42 2.41 -1.75
CA GLU A 142 -4.98 1.15 -1.20
C GLU A 142 -5.73 0.88 0.11
N VAL A 143 -6.57 -0.14 0.12
CA VAL A 143 -7.43 -0.49 1.26
C VAL A 143 -7.14 -1.91 1.75
N PRO A 144 -7.30 -2.21 3.05
CA PRO A 144 -7.16 -3.57 3.57
C PRO A 144 -8.09 -4.54 2.84
N GLN A 145 -7.60 -5.74 2.54
CA GLN A 145 -8.42 -6.75 1.83
C GLN A 145 -9.66 -7.16 2.63
N ASN A 146 -9.56 -7.14 3.95
CA ASN A 146 -10.61 -7.53 4.90
C ASN A 146 -11.36 -6.35 5.51
N ALA A 147 -11.25 -5.14 4.96
CA ALA A 147 -12.01 -3.98 5.43
C ALA A 147 -13.52 -4.26 5.43
N ASN A 148 -14.18 -3.94 6.55
CA ASN A 148 -15.63 -4.10 6.72
C ASN A 148 -16.40 -2.94 6.12
N SER A 149 -15.86 -1.71 6.24
CA SER A 149 -16.41 -0.51 5.65
C SER A 149 -15.35 0.22 4.81
N ILE A 150 -15.79 0.86 3.75
CA ILE A 150 -14.95 1.72 2.89
C ILE A 150 -15.79 2.92 2.49
N ASP A 151 -15.35 4.11 2.90
CA ASP A 151 -15.97 5.36 2.58
C ASP A 151 -14.98 6.29 1.87
N VAL A 152 -15.48 7.06 0.90
CA VAL A 152 -14.68 8.07 0.21
C VAL A 152 -15.33 9.42 0.39
N GLU A 153 -14.57 10.36 0.93
CA GLU A 153 -14.95 11.75 1.08
C GLU A 153 -14.40 12.57 -0.07
N TYR A 154 -15.22 13.45 -0.62
CA TYR A 154 -14.83 14.46 -1.59
C TYR A 154 -15.08 15.85 -1.02
N GLU A 155 -14.01 16.64 -0.92
CA GLU A 155 -14.03 17.97 -0.31
C GLU A 155 -13.28 18.96 -1.19
N THR A 156 -14.01 19.85 -1.89
CA THR A 156 -13.43 20.87 -2.78
C THR A 156 -13.01 22.14 -2.05
N ASN A 157 -13.56 22.39 -0.85
CA ASN A 157 -13.31 23.60 -0.09
C ASN A 157 -13.09 23.28 1.37
N TYR A 158 -11.83 23.21 1.75
CA TYR A 158 -11.39 22.96 3.13
C TYR A 158 -11.98 23.93 4.17
N TRP A 159 -12.29 25.17 3.75
CA TRP A 159 -12.80 26.20 4.66
C TRP A 159 -14.32 26.08 4.90
N SER A 160 -15.07 25.48 3.99
CA SER A 160 -16.52 25.33 4.15
C SER A 160 -16.91 24.14 5.03
N GLY A 161 -16.04 23.16 5.18
CA GLY A 161 -16.33 21.88 5.86
C GLY A 161 -17.39 21.03 5.14
N ASN A 162 -17.86 21.45 3.96
CA ASN A 162 -18.83 20.70 3.17
C ASN A 162 -18.12 19.60 2.40
N LYS A 163 -18.59 18.38 2.57
CA LYS A 163 -18.07 17.20 1.88
C LYS A 163 -19.20 16.29 1.39
N ALA A 164 -18.95 15.61 0.29
CA ALA A 164 -19.77 14.49 -0.15
C ALA A 164 -19.12 13.19 0.34
N ILE A 165 -19.93 12.26 0.83
CA ILE A 165 -19.46 10.95 1.32
C ILE A 165 -20.07 9.88 0.43
N PHE A 166 -19.21 9.02 -0.11
CA PHE A 166 -19.57 7.87 -0.94
C PHE A 166 -19.28 6.59 -0.18
N VAL A 167 -20.31 5.84 0.18
CA VAL A 167 -20.18 4.52 0.78
C VAL A 167 -19.85 3.52 -0.33
N VAL A 168 -18.70 2.87 -0.24
CA VAL A 168 -18.21 1.91 -1.25
C VAL A 168 -18.46 0.47 -0.78
N LYS A 169 -18.39 0.24 0.53
CA LYS A 169 -18.66 -1.05 1.17
C LYS A 169 -19.19 -0.85 2.58
#